data_1cd2a755d2bf961aab81c727190e1a28
#
_entry.id   1cd2a755d2bf961aab81c727190e1a28
#
_cell.length_a   1.000
_cell.length_b   1.000
_cell.length_c   1.000
_cell.angle_alpha   90.00
_cell.angle_beta   90.00
_cell.angle_gamma   90.00
#
_symmetry.space_group_name_H-M   'P 1'
#
loop_
_entity.id
_entity.type
_entity.pdbx_description
1 polymer ?
#
loop_
_entity_poly.entity_id
_entity_poly.type
_entity_poly.pdbx_seq_one_letter_code
_entity_poly.pdbx_strand_id
1 'polypeptide(L)'
;MPQSAGISIGYLAERTGLAVSAIRYYEAQGLVEPWRNAGGQRRFHRADIRRMSFIMIAQQFGFSLPEIRGFLRSLPGGRTPTKDDWARISEDFRSHLDQRIETLVKLRDNLDGCIGCGCLSLPNCKLYNPEDRAAQKGQGPRYLMGDRPETEAEAENAP
;
A
#
# COMPACT_ATOMS: atom_id res chain seq x y z
N MET A 1 -28.69 -13.48 -20.81
CA MET A 1 -28.33 -14.14 -19.53
C MET A 1 -29.08 -13.43 -18.43
N PRO A 2 -29.90 -14.08 -17.59
CA PRO A 2 -30.52 -13.40 -16.46
C PRO A 2 -29.40 -12.88 -15.56
N GLN A 3 -29.39 -11.57 -15.30
CA GLN A 3 -28.52 -10.97 -14.32
C GLN A 3 -28.79 -11.69 -13.00
N SER A 4 -27.78 -12.39 -12.48
CA SER A 4 -27.90 -13.01 -11.15
C SER A 4 -28.40 -11.94 -10.18
N ALA A 5 -29.35 -12.28 -9.31
CA ALA A 5 -30.09 -11.34 -8.46
C ALA A 5 -29.21 -10.51 -7.49
N GLY A 6 -27.90 -10.46 -7.68
CA GLY A 6 -26.94 -9.71 -6.89
C GLY A 6 -27.15 -9.88 -5.37
N ILE A 7 -26.16 -9.47 -4.57
CA ILE A 7 -26.26 -9.49 -3.12
C ILE A 7 -26.62 -8.11 -2.57
N SER A 8 -27.32 -8.08 -1.43
CA SER A 8 -27.64 -6.83 -0.74
C SER A 8 -26.40 -6.27 -0.01
N ILE A 9 -26.43 -4.98 0.31
CA ILE A 9 -25.38 -4.35 1.12
C ILE A 9 -25.27 -4.99 2.51
N GLY A 10 -26.41 -5.38 3.11
CA GLY A 10 -26.43 -6.07 4.40
C GLY A 10 -25.73 -7.42 4.34
N TYR A 11 -26.00 -8.22 3.31
CA TYR A 11 -25.32 -9.49 3.11
C TYR A 11 -23.80 -9.30 2.85
N LEU A 12 -23.44 -8.27 2.06
CA LEU A 12 -22.02 -7.95 1.83
C LEU A 12 -21.32 -7.55 3.14
N ALA A 13 -21.98 -6.74 3.97
CA ALA A 13 -21.50 -6.34 5.29
C ALA A 13 -21.30 -7.55 6.22
N GLU A 14 -22.29 -8.44 6.31
CA GLU A 14 -22.21 -9.68 7.09
C GLU A 14 -21.05 -10.57 6.64
N ARG A 15 -20.88 -10.74 5.32
CA ARG A 15 -19.83 -11.60 4.75
C ARG A 15 -18.42 -11.07 4.91
N THR A 16 -18.26 -9.76 5.01
CA THR A 16 -16.95 -9.09 5.10
C THR A 16 -16.62 -8.62 6.51
N GLY A 17 -17.59 -8.58 7.41
CA GLY A 17 -17.42 -7.98 8.74
C GLY A 17 -17.35 -6.45 8.72
N LEU A 18 -17.58 -5.82 7.57
CA LEU A 18 -17.58 -4.35 7.43
C LEU A 18 -18.91 -3.74 7.85
N ALA A 19 -18.85 -2.57 8.47
CA ALA A 19 -20.05 -1.75 8.65
C ALA A 19 -20.61 -1.30 7.27
N VAL A 20 -21.93 -1.17 7.17
CA VAL A 20 -22.60 -0.68 5.96
C VAL A 20 -22.09 0.72 5.56
N SER A 21 -21.75 1.56 6.53
CA SER A 21 -21.14 2.88 6.30
C SER A 21 -19.77 2.79 5.62
N ALA A 22 -18.95 1.81 5.99
CA ALA A 22 -17.63 1.59 5.34
C ALA A 22 -17.80 1.15 3.88
N ILE A 23 -18.77 0.28 3.59
CA ILE A 23 -19.07 -0.15 2.21
C ILE A 23 -19.54 1.05 1.38
N ARG A 24 -20.40 1.93 1.92
CA ARG A 24 -20.83 3.15 1.24
C ARG A 24 -19.69 4.13 1.01
N TYR A 25 -18.75 4.19 1.94
CA TYR A 25 -17.54 5.00 1.78
C TYR A 25 -16.67 4.45 0.65
N TYR A 26 -16.47 3.14 0.54
CA TYR A 26 -15.73 2.54 -0.56
C TYR A 26 -16.44 2.71 -1.91
N GLU A 27 -17.78 2.66 -1.93
CA GLU A 27 -18.60 3.04 -3.10
C GLU A 27 -18.31 4.49 -3.53
N ALA A 28 -18.34 5.44 -2.57
CA ALA A 28 -18.05 6.84 -2.84
C ALA A 28 -16.61 7.08 -3.32
N GLN A 29 -15.68 6.23 -2.88
CA GLN A 29 -14.29 6.25 -3.35
C GLN A 29 -14.08 5.53 -4.69
N GLY A 30 -15.12 4.98 -5.33
CA GLY A 30 -15.02 4.24 -6.58
C GLY A 30 -14.26 2.92 -6.49
N LEU A 31 -14.21 2.31 -5.30
CA LEU A 31 -13.56 1.01 -5.08
C LEU A 31 -14.51 -0.15 -5.34
N VAL A 32 -15.80 0.08 -5.32
CA VAL A 32 -16.87 -0.87 -5.65
C VAL A 32 -18.02 -0.13 -6.34
N GLU A 33 -18.65 -0.78 -7.29
CA GLU A 33 -19.70 -0.20 -8.13
C GLU A 33 -20.98 -1.04 -8.04
N PRO A 34 -21.92 -0.69 -7.14
CA PRO A 34 -23.20 -1.35 -7.08
C PRO A 34 -24.10 -0.87 -8.24
N TRP A 35 -25.05 -1.72 -8.62
CA TRP A 35 -26.16 -1.31 -9.49
C TRP A 35 -27.47 -1.25 -8.70
N ARG A 36 -28.50 -0.69 -9.30
CA ARG A 36 -29.84 -0.68 -8.73
C ARG A 36 -30.74 -1.68 -9.45
N ASN A 37 -31.45 -2.51 -8.68
CA ASN A 37 -32.47 -3.38 -9.25
C ASN A 37 -33.73 -2.57 -9.62
N ALA A 38 -34.72 -3.22 -10.20
CA ALA A 38 -36.00 -2.60 -10.60
C ALA A 38 -36.74 -1.90 -9.43
N GLY A 39 -36.52 -2.34 -8.19
CA GLY A 39 -37.06 -1.71 -6.97
C GLY A 39 -36.17 -0.60 -6.39
N GLY A 40 -35.17 -0.11 -7.14
CA GLY A 40 -34.28 0.97 -6.71
C GLY A 40 -33.25 0.57 -5.64
N GLN A 41 -33.21 -0.69 -5.21
CA GLN A 41 -32.31 -1.16 -4.18
C GLN A 41 -30.89 -1.38 -4.73
N ARG A 42 -29.86 -0.99 -3.96
CA ARG A 42 -28.45 -1.30 -4.27
C ARG A 42 -28.20 -2.79 -4.27
N ARG A 43 -27.55 -3.26 -5.30
CA ARG A 43 -27.09 -4.64 -5.47
C ARG A 43 -25.62 -4.68 -5.82
N PHE A 44 -24.92 -5.67 -5.32
CA PHE A 44 -23.49 -5.90 -5.49
C PHE A 44 -23.25 -7.24 -6.17
N HIS A 45 -22.13 -7.36 -6.86
CA HIS A 45 -21.70 -8.64 -7.40
C HIS A 45 -21.17 -9.54 -6.27
N ARG A 46 -21.35 -10.82 -6.41
CA ARG A 46 -20.79 -11.78 -5.45
C ARG A 46 -19.24 -11.69 -5.39
N ALA A 47 -18.63 -11.30 -6.50
CA ALA A 47 -17.20 -11.03 -6.59
C ALA A 47 -16.74 -9.84 -5.70
N ASP A 48 -17.64 -8.95 -5.32
CA ASP A 48 -17.31 -7.80 -4.46
C ASP A 48 -16.96 -8.22 -3.04
N ILE A 49 -17.36 -9.42 -2.60
CA ILE A 49 -16.88 -9.99 -1.32
C ILE A 49 -15.35 -10.11 -1.36
N ARG A 50 -14.78 -10.68 -2.43
CA ARG A 50 -13.32 -10.80 -2.57
C ARG A 50 -12.65 -9.44 -2.76
N ARG A 51 -13.29 -8.53 -3.50
CA ARG A 51 -12.81 -7.15 -3.68
C ARG A 51 -12.72 -6.43 -2.33
N MET A 52 -13.75 -6.51 -1.48
CA MET A 52 -13.73 -5.94 -0.13
C MET A 52 -12.66 -6.56 0.75
N SER A 53 -12.52 -7.89 0.73
CA SER A 53 -11.47 -8.58 1.48
C SER A 53 -10.07 -8.10 1.08
N PHE A 54 -9.82 -7.88 -0.23
CA PHE A 54 -8.57 -7.32 -0.70
C PHE A 54 -8.33 -5.90 -0.19
N ILE A 55 -9.36 -5.02 -0.25
CA ILE A 55 -9.29 -3.65 0.25
C ILE A 55 -8.93 -3.65 1.74
N MET A 56 -9.60 -4.48 2.54
CA MET A 56 -9.36 -4.58 3.99
C MET A 56 -7.92 -5.01 4.30
N ILE A 57 -7.43 -6.06 3.63
CA ILE A 57 -6.06 -6.56 3.81
C ILE A 57 -5.06 -5.48 3.42
N ALA A 58 -5.23 -4.85 2.26
CA ALA A 58 -4.31 -3.82 1.79
C ALA A 58 -4.27 -2.62 2.77
N GLN A 59 -5.43 -2.17 3.29
CA GLN A 59 -5.46 -1.11 4.31
C GLN A 59 -4.78 -1.52 5.61
N GLN A 60 -4.95 -2.77 6.05
CA GLN A 60 -4.28 -3.28 7.25
C GLN A 60 -2.75 -3.21 7.12
N PHE A 61 -2.22 -3.39 5.93
CA PHE A 61 -0.80 -3.25 5.63
C PHE A 61 -0.39 -1.82 5.23
N GLY A 62 -1.27 -0.83 5.49
CA GLY A 62 -0.94 0.58 5.35
C GLY A 62 -0.96 1.11 3.90
N PHE A 63 -1.61 0.40 2.96
CA PHE A 63 -1.84 0.96 1.63
C PHE A 63 -2.96 1.99 1.67
N SER A 64 -2.73 3.11 0.99
CA SER A 64 -3.72 4.16 0.84
C SER A 64 -4.83 3.75 -0.16
N LEU A 65 -6.00 4.37 -0.07
CA LEU A 65 -7.09 4.10 -1.01
C LEU A 65 -6.73 4.38 -2.47
N PRO A 66 -5.95 5.43 -2.82
CA PRO A 66 -5.45 5.62 -4.19
C PRO A 66 -4.60 4.46 -4.70
N GLU A 67 -3.67 3.93 -3.88
CA GLU A 67 -2.86 2.76 -4.24
C GLU A 67 -3.73 1.53 -4.47
N ILE A 68 -4.66 1.25 -3.54
CA ILE A 68 -5.60 0.13 -3.64
C ILE A 68 -6.45 0.25 -4.90
N ARG A 69 -6.90 1.46 -5.23
CA ARG A 69 -7.63 1.72 -6.47
C ARG A 69 -6.77 1.43 -7.70
N GLY A 70 -5.48 1.75 -7.66
CA GLY A 70 -4.51 1.39 -8.70
C GLY A 70 -4.50 -0.10 -8.97
N PHE A 71 -4.35 -0.93 -7.95
CA PHE A 71 -4.39 -2.39 -8.07
C PHE A 71 -5.72 -2.91 -8.63
N LEU A 72 -6.85 -2.37 -8.15
CA LEU A 72 -8.18 -2.81 -8.56
C LEU A 72 -8.58 -2.38 -9.98
N ARG A 73 -7.90 -1.39 -10.58
CA ARG A 73 -8.14 -0.95 -11.98
C ARG A 73 -7.88 -2.04 -13.01
N SER A 74 -6.98 -2.97 -12.72
CA SER A 74 -6.69 -4.11 -13.61
C SER A 74 -7.80 -5.17 -13.61
N LEU A 75 -8.76 -5.08 -12.69
CA LEU A 75 -9.93 -5.95 -12.71
C LEU A 75 -10.90 -5.53 -13.81
N PRO A 76 -11.46 -6.50 -14.55
CA PRO A 76 -12.43 -6.19 -15.59
C PRO A 76 -13.70 -5.58 -15.01
N GLY A 77 -14.21 -4.52 -15.67
CA GLY A 77 -15.58 -4.06 -15.49
C GLY A 77 -16.56 -4.97 -16.23
N GLY A 78 -17.74 -5.18 -15.68
CA GLY A 78 -18.83 -5.87 -16.39
C GLY A 78 -18.78 -7.40 -16.43
N ARG A 79 -17.70 -8.04 -15.94
CA ARG A 79 -17.65 -9.51 -15.73
C ARG A 79 -17.03 -9.88 -14.38
N THR A 80 -17.31 -11.07 -13.92
CA THR A 80 -16.65 -11.61 -12.71
C THR A 80 -15.15 -11.81 -12.97
N PRO A 81 -14.27 -11.28 -12.11
CA PRO A 81 -12.83 -11.49 -12.22
C PRO A 81 -12.47 -12.98 -12.16
N THR A 82 -11.57 -13.41 -13.02
CA THR A 82 -11.03 -14.77 -13.05
C THR A 82 -9.90 -14.95 -12.04
N LYS A 83 -9.42 -16.20 -11.93
CA LYS A 83 -8.20 -16.50 -11.14
C LYS A 83 -6.99 -15.73 -11.66
N ASP A 84 -6.85 -15.60 -12.98
CA ASP A 84 -5.70 -14.91 -13.60
C ASP A 84 -5.76 -13.39 -13.39
N ASP A 85 -6.96 -12.81 -13.37
CA ASP A 85 -7.13 -11.39 -13.02
C ASP A 85 -6.63 -11.12 -11.59
N TRP A 86 -6.97 -12.01 -10.65
CA TRP A 86 -6.51 -11.92 -9.28
C TRP A 86 -5.02 -12.23 -9.13
N ALA A 87 -4.47 -13.14 -9.94
CA ALA A 87 -3.04 -13.46 -9.92
C ALA A 87 -2.19 -12.24 -10.30
N ARG A 88 -2.60 -11.48 -11.33
CA ARG A 88 -1.92 -10.23 -11.72
C ARG A 88 -1.89 -9.21 -10.58
N ILE A 89 -3.04 -8.97 -9.94
CA ILE A 89 -3.09 -8.06 -8.77
C ILE A 89 -2.18 -8.55 -7.66
N SER A 90 -2.15 -9.85 -7.41
CA SER A 90 -1.32 -10.43 -6.37
C SER A 90 0.17 -10.25 -6.66
N GLU A 91 0.58 -10.30 -7.92
CA GLU A 91 1.97 -10.05 -8.34
C GLU A 91 2.37 -8.58 -8.14
N ASP A 92 1.53 -7.64 -8.62
CA ASP A 92 1.75 -6.21 -8.40
C ASP A 92 1.80 -5.87 -6.92
N PHE A 93 0.88 -6.41 -6.13
CA PHE A 93 0.81 -6.21 -4.69
C PHE A 93 2.04 -6.76 -3.96
N ARG A 94 2.51 -7.94 -4.36
CA ARG A 94 3.74 -8.55 -3.84
C ARG A 94 4.94 -7.66 -4.08
N SER A 95 5.13 -7.16 -5.30
CA SER A 95 6.23 -6.26 -5.64
C SER A 95 6.27 -5.02 -4.74
N HIS A 96 5.10 -4.41 -4.46
CA HIS A 96 5.01 -3.27 -3.55
C HIS A 96 5.30 -3.65 -2.09
N LEU A 97 4.89 -4.85 -1.66
CA LEU A 97 5.22 -5.35 -0.33
C LEU A 97 6.72 -5.59 -0.18
N ASP A 98 7.36 -6.21 -1.18
CA ASP A 98 8.80 -6.47 -1.16
C ASP A 98 9.61 -5.17 -1.05
N GLN A 99 9.22 -4.11 -1.78
CA GLN A 99 9.82 -2.78 -1.66
C GLN A 99 9.65 -2.18 -0.26
N ARG A 100 8.47 -2.33 0.36
CA ARG A 100 8.23 -1.86 1.73
C ARG A 100 9.04 -2.64 2.75
N ILE A 101 9.13 -3.97 2.60
CA ILE A 101 9.94 -4.84 3.45
C ILE A 101 11.40 -4.41 3.37
N GLU A 102 11.93 -4.21 2.17
CA GLU A 102 13.31 -3.74 1.97
C GLU A 102 13.55 -2.39 2.67
N THR A 103 12.63 -1.44 2.51
CA THR A 103 12.71 -0.13 3.16
C THR A 103 12.69 -0.25 4.68
N LEU A 104 11.81 -1.08 5.22
CA LEU A 104 11.70 -1.30 6.67
C LEU A 104 12.93 -2.01 7.24
N VAL A 105 13.51 -2.97 6.51
CA VAL A 105 14.76 -3.65 6.89
C VAL A 105 15.91 -2.64 6.95
N LYS A 106 16.07 -1.81 5.91
CA LYS A 106 17.07 -0.73 5.90
C LYS A 106 16.91 0.23 7.07
N LEU A 107 15.66 0.63 7.35
CA LEU A 107 15.38 1.51 8.50
C LEU A 107 15.74 0.83 9.82
N ARG A 108 15.29 -0.40 10.04
CA ARG A 108 15.58 -1.18 11.26
C ARG A 108 17.10 -1.29 11.47
N ASP A 109 17.83 -1.71 10.46
CA ASP A 109 19.26 -1.96 10.57
C ASP A 109 20.06 -0.67 10.80
N ASN A 110 19.57 0.45 10.31
CA ASN A 110 20.15 1.76 10.60
C ASN A 110 19.81 2.26 12.03
N LEU A 111 18.60 1.93 12.56
CA LEU A 111 18.22 2.28 13.91
C LEU A 111 19.01 1.49 14.96
N ASP A 112 19.28 0.22 14.74
CA ASP A 112 20.08 -0.61 15.66
C ASP A 112 21.47 0.00 15.88
N GLY A 113 22.04 0.59 14.84
CA GLY A 113 23.30 1.33 14.94
C GLY A 113 23.22 2.63 15.76
N CYS A 114 22.02 3.23 15.85
CA CYS A 114 21.81 4.50 16.58
C CYS A 114 21.38 4.30 18.04
N ILE A 115 20.45 3.39 18.28
CA ILE A 115 19.85 3.17 19.61
C ILE A 115 20.78 2.35 20.50
N GLY A 116 21.54 1.41 19.92
CA GLY A 116 22.40 0.49 20.65
C GLY A 116 23.77 1.05 21.01
N CYS A 117 24.25 2.11 20.37
CA CYS A 117 25.64 2.54 20.55
C CYS A 117 25.86 3.48 21.75
N GLY A 118 24.79 4.12 22.28
CA GLY A 118 24.93 5.13 23.37
C GLY A 118 25.95 6.24 23.04
N CYS A 119 26.26 6.43 21.74
CA CYS A 119 27.30 7.35 21.33
C CYS A 119 26.84 8.79 21.52
N LEU A 120 27.54 9.50 22.38
CA LEU A 120 27.42 10.95 22.53
C LEU A 120 28.23 11.70 21.44
N SER A 121 28.87 10.99 20.52
CA SER A 121 29.74 11.54 19.48
C SER A 121 29.00 11.62 18.18
N LEU A 122 28.51 12.81 17.84
CA LEU A 122 27.85 13.14 16.59
C LEU A 122 28.67 12.75 15.32
N PRO A 123 30.00 12.94 15.27
CA PRO A 123 30.78 12.59 14.10
C PRO A 123 30.76 11.11 13.69
N ASN A 124 30.50 10.22 14.65
CA ASN A 124 30.44 8.77 14.39
C ASN A 124 29.00 8.25 14.22
N CYS A 125 28.02 9.14 14.29
CA CYS A 125 26.61 8.76 14.12
C CYS A 125 26.28 8.54 12.64
N LYS A 126 25.74 7.37 12.29
CA LYS A 126 25.26 7.08 10.92
C LYS A 126 24.16 8.03 10.44
N LEU A 127 23.50 8.74 11.33
CA LEU A 127 22.49 9.75 11.04
C LEU A 127 23.06 11.18 11.02
N TYR A 128 24.34 11.34 11.35
CA TYR A 128 24.97 12.65 11.33
C TYR A 128 25.10 13.14 9.89
N ASN A 129 24.42 14.22 9.60
CA ASN A 129 24.35 14.83 8.28
C ASN A 129 24.84 16.29 8.35
N PRO A 130 26.16 16.51 8.49
CA PRO A 130 26.70 17.86 8.59
C PRO A 130 26.42 18.64 7.31
N GLU A 131 26.04 19.92 7.47
CA GLU A 131 25.79 20.82 6.35
C GLU A 131 24.74 20.32 5.34
N ASP A 132 23.87 19.40 5.77
CA ASP A 132 22.83 18.78 4.95
C ASP A 132 23.33 18.14 3.64
N ARG A 133 24.51 17.54 3.67
CA ARG A 133 25.13 16.92 2.47
C ARG A 133 24.26 15.81 1.87
N ALA A 134 23.47 15.13 2.70
CA ALA A 134 22.55 14.11 2.23
C ALA A 134 21.47 14.65 1.26
N ALA A 135 21.17 15.96 1.28
CA ALA A 135 20.23 16.58 0.37
C ALA A 135 20.64 16.43 -1.11
N GLN A 136 21.95 16.34 -1.39
CA GLN A 136 22.47 16.11 -2.75
C GLN A 136 22.06 14.75 -3.31
N LYS A 137 21.74 13.78 -2.45
CA LYS A 137 21.32 12.40 -2.81
C LYS A 137 19.80 12.30 -3.02
N GLY A 138 19.04 13.40 -2.82
CA GLY A 138 17.60 13.46 -3.01
C GLY A 138 16.84 13.91 -1.77
N GLN A 139 15.53 13.96 -1.89
CA GLN A 139 14.63 14.40 -0.81
C GLN A 139 14.45 13.34 0.28
N GLY A 140 14.17 13.80 1.50
CA GLY A 140 13.86 12.95 2.67
C GLY A 140 15.08 12.55 3.49
N PRO A 141 14.91 11.70 4.50
CA PRO A 141 15.96 11.29 5.42
C PRO A 141 16.87 10.25 4.77
N ARG A 142 17.72 10.66 3.85
CA ARG A 142 18.49 9.84 2.92
C ARG A 142 19.29 8.72 3.61
N TYR A 143 19.94 9.00 4.72
CA TYR A 143 20.72 7.99 5.44
C TYR A 143 19.83 6.92 6.10
N LEU A 144 18.63 7.27 6.55
CA LEU A 144 17.65 6.28 7.03
C LEU A 144 17.05 5.45 5.88
N MET A 145 17.05 6.01 4.67
CA MET A 145 16.59 5.31 3.46
C MET A 145 17.66 4.39 2.86
N GLY A 146 18.88 4.37 3.46
CA GLY A 146 19.94 3.45 3.10
C GLY A 146 21.11 4.08 2.35
N ASP A 147 21.14 5.38 2.10
CA ASP A 147 22.32 6.07 1.59
C ASP A 147 23.42 6.09 2.65
N ARG A 148 24.65 6.21 2.21
CA ARG A 148 25.82 6.30 3.07
C ARG A 148 26.42 7.70 2.99
N PRO A 149 26.98 8.24 4.12
CA PRO A 149 27.87 9.39 4.05
C PRO A 149 29.05 9.07 3.13
N GLU A 150 29.50 10.04 2.36
CA GLU A 150 30.76 9.92 1.64
C GLU A 150 31.90 9.82 2.64
N THR A 151 32.76 8.85 2.49
CA THR A 151 33.98 8.77 3.29
C THR A 151 34.93 9.88 2.84
N GLU A 152 35.71 10.46 3.74
CA GLU A 152 36.65 11.55 3.44
C GLU A 152 37.55 11.24 2.24
N ALA A 153 37.83 9.96 1.96
CA ALA A 153 38.58 9.50 0.81
C ALA A 153 37.86 9.64 -0.55
N GLU A 154 36.52 9.69 -0.56
CA GLU A 154 35.72 9.88 -1.78
C GLU A 154 35.47 11.36 -2.08
N ALA A 155 35.52 12.22 -1.06
CA ALA A 155 35.34 13.68 -1.21
C ALA A 155 36.59 14.35 -1.81
N GLU A 156 37.77 13.75 -1.66
CA GLU A 156 39.05 14.28 -2.19
C GLU A 156 39.29 13.94 -3.67
N ASN A 157 38.47 13.02 -4.25
CA ASN A 157 38.57 12.58 -5.64
C ASN A 157 37.39 13.03 -6.53
N ALA A 158 36.57 13.96 -6.08
CA ALA A 158 35.56 14.56 -6.93
C ALA A 158 36.20 15.61 -7.88
N PRO A 159 35.93 15.56 -9.19
CA PRO A 159 36.54 16.42 -10.19
C PRO A 159 36.13 17.88 -10.06
#